data_d5fe8d444f5cc5dc27fda83ece03f780
#
_entry.id   d5fe8d444f5cc5dc27fda83ece03f780
#
_cell.length_a   1.000
_cell.length_b   1.000
_cell.length_c   1.000
_cell.angle_alpha   90.00
_cell.angle_beta   90.00
_cell.angle_gamma   90.00
#
_symmetry.space_group_name_H-M   'P 1'
#
loop_
_entity.id
_entity.type
_entity.pdbx_description
1 polymer ?
#
loop_
_entity_poly.entity_id
_entity_poly.type
_entity_poly.pdbx_seq_one_letter_code
_entity_poly.pdbx_strand_id
1 'polypeptide(L)'
;FTIKNYGTEALNSVLFRVTDDDGVELTTYLWEGYIPQDGTTDFVFDEIDCNYSSYINIEAVELNGNADEMPFDNIRNIALVTADEIEDGYMKIQIKTGSDPENLLLEVKNMNTNVVDHSFTFEDANKVYTFEIYLQDVACYRVSFKNAKGEGLGGGFFAVKDSNNSTIFSGTS
;
A
#
# COMPACT_ATOMS: atom_id res chain seq x y z
N PHE A 1 4.93 -8.55 -2.53
CA PHE A 1 3.98 -9.57 -3.02
C PHE A 1 4.52 -10.97 -2.74
N THR A 2 3.64 -11.97 -2.84
CA THR A 2 3.97 -13.36 -2.56
C THR A 2 4.18 -14.12 -3.86
N ILE A 3 5.32 -14.83 -3.96
CA ILE A 3 5.61 -15.78 -5.04
C ILE A 3 5.16 -17.14 -4.58
N LYS A 4 4.49 -17.91 -5.43
CA LYS A 4 4.13 -19.31 -5.20
C LYS A 4 4.68 -20.17 -6.32
N ASN A 5 5.32 -21.28 -5.96
CA ASN A 5 5.83 -22.27 -6.91
C ASN A 5 4.75 -23.32 -7.19
N TYR A 6 4.16 -23.29 -8.36
CA TYR A 6 3.22 -24.33 -8.85
C TYR A 6 3.91 -25.41 -9.69
N GLY A 7 5.19 -25.22 -10.00
CA GLY A 7 5.99 -26.19 -10.74
C GLY A 7 6.31 -27.46 -9.95
N THR A 8 6.82 -28.47 -10.64
CA THR A 8 7.21 -29.77 -10.04
C THR A 8 8.62 -29.74 -9.45
N GLU A 9 9.44 -28.76 -9.84
CA GLU A 9 10.80 -28.58 -9.35
C GLU A 9 10.89 -27.39 -8.39
N ALA A 10 11.91 -27.39 -7.54
CA ALA A 10 12.16 -26.25 -6.67
C ALA A 10 12.56 -25.02 -7.49
N LEU A 11 12.03 -23.86 -7.10
CA LEU A 11 12.37 -22.57 -7.70
C LEU A 11 13.54 -21.95 -6.92
N ASN A 12 14.65 -21.71 -7.59
CA ASN A 12 15.87 -21.16 -6.98
C ASN A 12 16.15 -19.72 -7.43
N SER A 13 15.64 -19.33 -8.60
CA SER A 13 15.72 -17.96 -9.08
C SER A 13 14.52 -17.59 -9.92
N VAL A 14 14.14 -16.32 -9.87
CA VAL A 14 13.12 -15.72 -10.73
C VAL A 14 13.63 -14.37 -11.23
N LEU A 15 13.66 -14.19 -12.53
CA LEU A 15 13.88 -12.88 -13.14
C LEU A 15 12.53 -12.22 -13.37
N PHE A 16 12.29 -11.10 -12.70
CA PHE A 16 11.11 -10.27 -12.91
C PHE A 16 11.42 -9.13 -13.86
N ARG A 17 10.47 -8.84 -14.74
CA ARG A 17 10.43 -7.64 -15.56
C ARG A 17 9.28 -6.77 -15.09
N VAL A 18 9.52 -5.49 -14.89
CA VAL A 18 8.50 -4.50 -14.57
C VAL A 18 8.34 -3.55 -15.75
N THR A 19 7.12 -3.41 -16.25
CA THR A 19 6.79 -2.47 -17.33
C THR A 19 5.71 -1.51 -16.88
N ASP A 20 5.64 -0.34 -17.50
CA ASP A 20 4.56 0.63 -17.34
C ASP A 20 3.30 0.22 -18.13
N ASP A 21 2.29 1.09 -18.16
CA ASP A 21 1.03 0.91 -18.87
C ASP A 21 1.17 0.98 -20.42
N ASP A 22 2.25 1.57 -20.94
CA ASP A 22 2.61 1.57 -22.34
C ASP A 22 3.47 0.35 -22.74
N GLY A 23 3.83 -0.50 -21.78
CA GLY A 23 4.68 -1.68 -21.97
C GLY A 23 6.18 -1.36 -22.02
N VAL A 24 6.58 -0.15 -21.64
CA VAL A 24 8.00 0.23 -21.57
C VAL A 24 8.61 -0.39 -20.32
N GLU A 25 9.76 -1.04 -20.45
CA GLU A 25 10.47 -1.63 -19.33
C GLU A 25 11.01 -0.55 -18.42
N LEU A 26 10.59 -0.59 -17.15
CA LEU A 26 11.05 0.29 -16.09
C LEU A 26 12.29 -0.28 -15.39
N THR A 27 12.27 -1.57 -15.10
CA THR A 27 13.36 -2.25 -14.41
C THR A 27 13.21 -3.77 -14.47
N THR A 28 14.28 -4.48 -14.10
CA THR A 28 14.29 -5.93 -13.86
C THR A 28 14.82 -6.24 -12.48
N TYR A 29 14.34 -7.31 -11.86
CA TYR A 29 14.80 -7.82 -10.56
C TYR A 29 15.08 -9.30 -10.63
N LEU A 30 16.25 -9.72 -10.18
CA LEU A 30 16.58 -11.12 -9.98
C LEU A 30 16.34 -11.48 -8.50
N TRP A 31 15.34 -12.34 -8.27
CA TRP A 31 15.18 -12.99 -6.97
C TRP A 31 15.96 -14.29 -6.96
N GLU A 32 16.70 -14.55 -5.89
CA GLU A 32 17.40 -15.80 -5.65
C GLU A 32 17.03 -16.34 -4.26
N GLY A 33 16.75 -17.65 -4.17
CA GLY A 33 16.33 -18.28 -2.92
C GLY A 33 16.00 -19.74 -3.12
N TYR A 34 15.05 -20.26 -2.33
CA TYR A 34 14.57 -21.63 -2.45
C TYR A 34 13.08 -21.70 -2.12
N ILE A 35 12.27 -22.02 -3.12
CA ILE A 35 10.83 -22.28 -2.93
C ILE A 35 10.56 -23.71 -3.41
N PRO A 36 10.25 -24.66 -2.52
CA PRO A 36 9.89 -26.00 -2.93
C PRO A 36 8.57 -26.03 -3.72
N GLN A 37 8.26 -27.13 -4.34
CA GLN A 37 6.93 -27.35 -4.94
C GLN A 37 5.82 -26.98 -3.95
N ASP A 38 4.80 -26.26 -4.41
CA ASP A 38 3.68 -25.72 -3.64
C ASP A 38 4.07 -24.72 -2.52
N GLY A 39 5.37 -24.42 -2.38
CA GLY A 39 5.87 -23.44 -1.43
C GLY A 39 5.60 -22.00 -1.84
N THR A 40 5.72 -21.11 -0.87
CA THR A 40 5.58 -19.65 -1.06
C THR A 40 6.72 -18.89 -0.41
N THR A 41 7.00 -17.69 -0.93
CA THR A 41 7.88 -16.70 -0.28
C THR A 41 7.38 -15.29 -0.56
N ASP A 42 7.64 -14.38 0.36
CA ASP A 42 7.37 -12.97 0.14
C ASP A 42 8.58 -12.29 -0.50
N PHE A 43 8.31 -11.40 -1.42
CA PHE A 43 9.29 -10.59 -2.13
C PHE A 43 8.89 -9.11 -2.08
N VAL A 44 9.88 -8.24 -1.86
CA VAL A 44 9.69 -6.79 -1.86
C VAL A 44 10.62 -6.23 -2.92
N PHE A 45 10.06 -5.48 -3.86
CA PHE A 45 10.86 -4.68 -4.77
C PHE A 45 11.42 -3.46 -4.04
N ASP A 46 12.59 -3.04 -4.45
CA ASP A 46 13.10 -1.71 -4.13
C ASP A 46 12.22 -0.63 -4.80
N GLU A 47 12.53 0.63 -4.57
CA GLU A 47 11.83 1.75 -5.16
C GLU A 47 11.86 1.67 -6.70
N ILE A 48 10.67 1.78 -7.32
CA ILE A 48 10.50 1.77 -8.77
C ILE A 48 10.02 3.15 -9.18
N ASP A 49 10.75 3.81 -10.08
CA ASP A 49 10.30 5.04 -10.70
C ASP A 49 9.23 4.73 -11.76
N CYS A 50 7.98 5.06 -11.43
CA CYS A 50 6.82 4.72 -12.24
C CYS A 50 6.31 5.86 -13.15
N ASN A 51 6.94 7.05 -13.13
CA ASN A 51 6.73 8.18 -14.05
C ASN A 51 5.31 8.37 -14.61
N TYR A 52 4.32 8.70 -13.78
CA TYR A 52 2.93 8.98 -14.19
C TYR A 52 2.11 7.82 -14.75
N SER A 53 2.61 6.60 -14.65
CA SER A 53 1.86 5.41 -15.07
C SER A 53 0.62 5.19 -14.18
N SER A 54 -0.46 4.72 -14.79
CA SER A 54 -1.70 4.38 -14.07
C SER A 54 -1.62 3.01 -13.42
N TYR A 55 -0.78 2.13 -13.95
CA TYR A 55 -0.48 0.81 -13.39
C TYR A 55 0.91 0.34 -13.86
N ILE A 56 1.44 -0.63 -13.17
CA ILE A 56 2.61 -1.38 -13.59
C ILE A 56 2.25 -2.84 -13.79
N ASN A 57 2.96 -3.49 -14.71
CA ASN A 57 2.91 -4.93 -14.89
C ASN A 57 4.20 -5.52 -14.33
N ILE A 58 4.05 -6.56 -13.53
CA ILE A 58 5.17 -7.37 -13.05
C ILE A 58 5.02 -8.74 -13.68
N GLU A 59 6.03 -9.17 -14.39
CA GLU A 59 6.07 -10.45 -15.10
C GLU A 59 7.30 -11.24 -14.66
N ALA A 60 7.12 -12.51 -14.31
CA ALA A 60 8.23 -13.45 -14.17
C ALA A 60 8.62 -13.95 -15.56
N VAL A 61 9.79 -13.54 -16.06
CA VAL A 61 10.23 -13.84 -17.44
C VAL A 61 11.16 -15.04 -17.52
N GLU A 62 11.89 -15.34 -16.44
CA GLU A 62 12.75 -16.52 -16.35
C GLU A 62 12.60 -17.18 -14.98
N LEU A 63 12.51 -18.50 -14.99
CA LEU A 63 12.49 -19.37 -13.80
C LEU A 63 13.70 -20.29 -13.85
N ASN A 64 14.54 -20.27 -12.81
CA ASN A 64 15.78 -21.05 -12.78
C ASN A 64 16.68 -20.83 -14.03
N GLY A 65 16.67 -19.61 -14.59
CA GLY A 65 17.43 -19.24 -15.80
C GLY A 65 16.84 -19.75 -17.13
N ASN A 66 15.60 -20.23 -17.11
CA ASN A 66 14.89 -20.65 -18.31
C ASN A 66 13.57 -19.88 -18.46
N ALA A 67 13.13 -19.69 -19.70
CA ALA A 67 11.80 -19.14 -19.96
C ALA A 67 10.72 -20.09 -19.41
N ASP A 68 9.66 -19.52 -18.82
CA ASP A 68 8.57 -20.31 -18.29
C ASP A 68 7.74 -20.96 -19.43
N GLU A 69 7.32 -22.20 -19.21
CA GLU A 69 6.47 -22.94 -20.12
C GLU A 69 5.01 -22.45 -20.08
N MET A 70 4.59 -21.74 -19.02
CA MET A 70 3.23 -21.26 -18.79
C MET A 70 3.18 -19.76 -18.49
N PRO A 71 3.56 -18.88 -19.43
CA PRO A 71 3.73 -17.44 -19.17
C PRO A 71 2.44 -16.69 -18.82
N PHE A 72 1.27 -17.32 -18.96
CA PHE A 72 -0.02 -16.63 -18.78
C PHE A 72 -0.37 -16.36 -17.30
N ASP A 73 0.20 -17.08 -16.36
CA ASP A 73 -0.02 -16.92 -14.91
C ASP A 73 1.08 -16.11 -14.22
N ASN A 74 2.07 -15.67 -14.96
CA ASN A 74 3.26 -14.96 -14.47
C ASN A 74 3.11 -13.45 -14.40
N ILE A 75 1.98 -12.90 -14.85
CA ILE A 75 1.78 -11.45 -14.95
C ILE A 75 0.86 -10.97 -13.83
N ARG A 76 1.30 -9.93 -13.14
CA ARG A 76 0.51 -9.20 -12.15
C ARG A 76 0.43 -7.72 -12.50
N ASN A 77 -0.79 -7.21 -12.69
CA ASN A 77 -1.05 -5.79 -12.81
C ASN A 77 -1.23 -5.18 -11.43
N ILE A 78 -0.57 -4.07 -11.17
CA ILE A 78 -0.70 -3.29 -9.94
C ILE A 78 -1.13 -1.88 -10.32
N ALA A 79 -2.34 -1.51 -9.93
CA ALA A 79 -2.81 -0.13 -10.09
C ALA A 79 -1.99 0.81 -9.18
N LEU A 80 -1.55 1.91 -9.74
CA LEU A 80 -0.84 2.96 -9.03
C LEU A 80 -1.85 4.03 -8.62
N VAL A 81 -1.70 4.50 -7.40
CA VAL A 81 -2.49 5.61 -6.88
C VAL A 81 -1.52 6.74 -6.58
N THR A 82 -1.70 7.87 -7.25
CA THR A 82 -0.97 9.10 -6.91
C THR A 82 -1.30 9.50 -5.48
N ALA A 83 -0.29 9.77 -4.68
CA ALA A 83 -0.50 10.36 -3.38
C ALA A 83 -0.96 11.82 -3.53
N ASP A 84 -1.94 12.22 -2.73
CA ASP A 84 -2.31 13.64 -2.64
C ASP A 84 -1.17 14.42 -1.97
N GLU A 85 -0.83 15.58 -2.51
CA GLU A 85 0.21 16.45 -1.97
C GLU A 85 -0.35 17.45 -0.97
N ILE A 86 0.38 17.69 0.12
CA ILE A 86 0.12 18.71 1.13
C ILE A 86 1.30 19.67 1.16
N GLU A 87 1.15 20.84 0.53
CA GLU A 87 2.26 21.77 0.31
C GLU A 87 2.84 22.38 1.60
N ASP A 88 2.03 22.57 2.64
CA ASP A 88 2.41 23.25 3.88
C ASP A 88 2.65 22.32 5.08
N GLY A 89 2.61 21.02 4.82
CA GLY A 89 2.78 19.99 5.86
C GLY A 89 1.67 19.96 6.91
N TYR A 90 0.57 20.72 6.74
CA TYR A 90 -0.56 20.71 7.65
C TYR A 90 -1.66 19.76 7.16
N MET A 91 -2.09 18.87 8.04
CA MET A 91 -3.16 17.92 7.80
C MET A 91 -4.19 17.97 8.91
N LYS A 92 -5.46 18.11 8.55
CA LYS A 92 -6.59 18.04 9.47
C LYS A 92 -7.39 16.78 9.21
N ILE A 93 -7.44 15.88 10.18
CA ILE A 93 -8.23 14.64 10.08
C ILE A 93 -9.49 14.80 10.91
N GLN A 94 -10.64 14.64 10.27
CA GLN A 94 -11.93 14.54 10.92
C GLN A 94 -12.45 13.10 10.82
N ILE A 95 -12.85 12.53 11.94
CA ILE A 95 -13.45 11.20 11.99
C ILE A 95 -14.69 11.23 12.87
N LYS A 96 -15.80 10.70 12.35
CA LYS A 96 -16.96 10.36 13.13
C LYS A 96 -16.92 8.88 13.44
N THR A 97 -16.87 8.54 14.71
CA THR A 97 -16.93 7.15 15.18
C THR A 97 -18.32 6.57 15.01
N GLY A 98 -18.41 5.27 14.80
CA GLY A 98 -19.66 4.52 14.85
C GLY A 98 -20.04 4.11 16.28
N SER A 99 -20.70 2.96 16.42
CA SER A 99 -21.19 2.44 17.70
C SER A 99 -20.12 1.81 18.59
N ASP A 100 -18.94 1.47 18.01
CA ASP A 100 -17.92 0.61 18.63
C ASP A 100 -16.52 1.27 18.54
N PRO A 101 -16.33 2.47 19.12
CA PRO A 101 -15.16 3.32 18.92
C PRO A 101 -13.87 2.75 19.52
N GLU A 102 -13.95 1.95 20.59
CA GLU A 102 -12.79 1.40 21.28
C GLU A 102 -11.98 0.41 20.43
N ASN A 103 -12.56 -0.08 19.33
CA ASN A 103 -11.89 -0.96 18.39
C ASN A 103 -11.24 -0.21 17.21
N LEU A 104 -11.40 1.11 17.16
CA LEU A 104 -10.82 1.96 16.12
C LEU A 104 -9.45 2.47 16.53
N LEU A 105 -8.55 2.46 15.57
CA LEU A 105 -7.20 3.02 15.66
C LEU A 105 -6.94 3.85 14.40
N LEU A 106 -6.57 5.13 14.59
CA LEU A 106 -6.04 5.99 13.54
C LEU A 106 -4.53 6.06 13.68
N GLU A 107 -3.80 5.78 12.63
CA GLU A 107 -2.35 5.94 12.57
C GLU A 107 -1.94 6.82 11.39
N VAL A 108 -0.96 7.69 11.61
CA VAL A 108 -0.23 8.41 10.58
C VAL A 108 1.21 7.94 10.64
N LYS A 109 1.64 7.29 9.56
CA LYS A 109 2.94 6.64 9.47
C LYS A 109 3.78 7.29 8.37
N ASN A 110 5.00 7.69 8.72
CA ASN A 110 6.01 8.11 7.77
C ASN A 110 6.52 6.86 7.01
N MET A 111 6.35 6.84 5.71
CA MET A 111 6.69 5.69 4.88
C MET A 111 8.19 5.62 4.55
N ASN A 112 8.92 6.74 4.62
CA ASN A 112 10.35 6.78 4.37
C ASN A 112 11.13 6.18 5.55
N THR A 113 10.69 6.47 6.79
CA THR A 113 11.33 5.94 8.01
C THR A 113 10.67 4.69 8.56
N ASN A 114 9.49 4.34 8.05
CA ASN A 114 8.63 3.25 8.51
C ASN A 114 8.14 3.42 9.97
N VAL A 115 8.16 4.64 10.52
CA VAL A 115 7.76 4.98 11.88
C VAL A 115 6.32 5.49 11.92
N VAL A 116 5.56 5.12 12.94
CA VAL A 116 4.24 5.70 13.24
C VAL A 116 4.46 6.98 14.03
N ASP A 117 4.22 8.14 13.41
CA ASP A 117 4.44 9.44 14.02
C ASP A 117 3.26 9.85 14.91
N HIS A 118 2.04 9.47 14.53
CA HIS A 118 0.84 9.76 15.31
C HIS A 118 -0.06 8.53 15.39
N SER A 119 -0.65 8.31 16.58
CA SER A 119 -1.57 7.21 16.84
C SER A 119 -2.67 7.70 17.78
N PHE A 120 -3.95 7.44 17.44
CA PHE A 120 -5.12 7.90 18.19
C PHE A 120 -6.12 6.76 18.36
N THR A 121 -6.66 6.65 19.56
CA THR A 121 -7.77 5.77 19.94
C THR A 121 -9.01 6.60 20.27
N PHE A 122 -10.17 5.97 20.33
CA PHE A 122 -11.46 6.64 20.48
C PHE A 122 -12.27 6.01 21.63
N GLU A 123 -12.95 6.84 22.39
CA GLU A 123 -13.72 6.40 23.56
C GLU A 123 -15.25 6.58 23.35
N ASP A 124 -15.66 7.66 22.65
CA ASP A 124 -17.08 8.00 22.51
C ASP A 124 -17.67 7.54 21.18
N ALA A 125 -18.80 6.86 21.23
CA ALA A 125 -19.55 6.45 20.06
C ALA A 125 -20.28 7.64 19.41
N ASN A 126 -20.43 7.58 18.07
CA ASN A 126 -21.14 8.57 17.26
C ASN A 126 -20.64 10.02 17.41
N LYS A 127 -19.39 10.19 17.83
CA LYS A 127 -18.74 11.48 18.08
C LYS A 127 -17.79 11.84 16.94
N VAL A 128 -17.73 13.14 16.62
CA VAL A 128 -16.75 13.67 15.68
C VAL A 128 -15.51 14.10 16.45
N TYR A 129 -14.39 13.54 16.07
CA TYR A 129 -13.05 13.93 16.51
C TYR A 129 -12.37 14.70 15.40
N THR A 130 -11.52 15.66 15.79
CA THR A 130 -10.72 16.44 14.86
C THR A 130 -9.28 16.48 15.38
N PHE A 131 -8.35 16.07 14.53
CA PHE A 131 -6.91 16.08 14.81
C PHE A 131 -6.24 17.05 13.82
N GLU A 132 -5.44 17.97 14.36
CA GLU A 132 -4.60 18.86 13.59
C GLU A 132 -3.17 18.36 13.71
N ILE A 133 -2.56 17.99 12.59
CA ILE A 133 -1.27 17.33 12.52
C ILE A 133 -0.35 18.19 11.66
N TYR A 134 0.83 18.46 12.19
CA TYR A 134 1.90 19.12 11.46
C TYR A 134 2.96 18.06 11.11
N LEU A 135 3.09 17.76 9.83
CA LEU A 135 4.08 16.84 9.30
C LEU A 135 5.45 17.54 9.32
N GLN A 136 6.43 16.92 9.94
CA GLN A 136 7.74 17.53 10.19
C GLN A 136 8.68 17.42 9.01
N ASP A 137 8.52 16.36 8.21
CA ASP A 137 9.42 16.01 7.12
C ASP A 137 8.70 16.03 5.78
N VAL A 138 9.44 16.38 4.72
CA VAL A 138 8.98 16.14 3.35
C VAL A 138 9.12 14.64 3.07
N ALA A 139 8.04 13.91 3.20
CA ALA A 139 7.99 12.46 3.09
C ALA A 139 6.62 11.96 2.63
N CYS A 140 6.55 10.71 2.22
CA CYS A 140 5.26 10.04 2.01
C CYS A 140 4.68 9.59 3.36
N TYR A 141 3.41 9.91 3.60
CA TYR A 141 2.69 9.50 4.80
C TYR A 141 1.52 8.61 4.45
N ARG A 142 1.34 7.57 5.26
CA ARG A 142 0.14 6.73 5.20
C ARG A 142 -0.77 7.06 6.37
N VAL A 143 -1.99 7.50 6.06
CA VAL A 143 -3.08 7.59 7.03
C VAL A 143 -3.87 6.28 6.98
N SER A 144 -3.98 5.58 8.09
CA SER A 144 -4.70 4.31 8.16
C SER A 144 -5.69 4.28 9.31
N PHE A 145 -6.90 3.80 9.01
CA PHE A 145 -7.93 3.49 9.97
C PHE A 145 -8.03 1.97 10.11
N LYS A 146 -7.87 1.49 11.32
CA LYS A 146 -7.94 0.06 11.63
C LYS A 146 -9.08 -0.18 12.59
N ASN A 147 -9.90 -1.20 12.31
CA ASN A 147 -10.91 -1.69 13.25
C ASN A 147 -10.55 -3.14 13.62
N ALA A 148 -10.34 -3.39 14.91
CA ALA A 148 -9.93 -4.71 15.40
C ALA A 148 -10.96 -5.82 15.10
N LYS A 149 -12.23 -5.45 14.90
CA LYS A 149 -13.31 -6.38 14.53
C LYS A 149 -13.54 -6.49 13.02
N GLY A 150 -12.87 -5.65 12.20
CA GLY A 150 -13.06 -5.65 10.75
C GLY A 150 -14.36 -5.00 10.26
N GLU A 151 -15.08 -4.26 11.11
CA GLU A 151 -16.38 -3.66 10.81
C GLU A 151 -16.30 -2.24 10.22
N GLY A 152 -15.11 -1.83 9.79
CA GLY A 152 -14.88 -0.48 9.25
C GLY A 152 -15.12 0.60 10.32
N LEU A 153 -15.75 1.73 9.93
CA LEU A 153 -16.07 2.84 10.84
C LEU A 153 -17.44 2.69 11.54
N GLY A 154 -18.17 1.58 11.28
CA GLY A 154 -19.44 1.28 11.94
C GLY A 154 -20.53 2.35 11.72
N GLY A 155 -20.68 2.86 10.49
CA GLY A 155 -21.59 3.95 10.13
C GLY A 155 -21.02 5.35 10.39
N GLY A 156 -19.72 5.46 10.64
CA GLY A 156 -19.00 6.71 10.72
C GLY A 156 -18.54 7.25 9.36
N PHE A 157 -17.78 8.31 9.40
CA PHE A 157 -17.08 8.86 8.23
C PHE A 157 -15.69 9.34 8.64
N PHE A 158 -14.83 9.52 7.66
CA PHE A 158 -13.58 10.28 7.84
C PHE A 158 -13.37 11.24 6.68
N ALA A 159 -12.62 12.30 6.95
CA ALA A 159 -12.13 13.23 5.95
C ALA A 159 -10.74 13.74 6.34
N VAL A 160 -9.84 13.79 5.36
CA VAL A 160 -8.54 14.45 5.49
C VAL A 160 -8.58 15.73 4.69
N LYS A 161 -8.13 16.83 5.29
CA LYS A 161 -8.21 18.18 4.74
C LYS A 161 -6.87 18.88 4.85
N ASP A 162 -6.62 19.81 3.93
CA ASP A 162 -5.48 20.72 3.96
C ASP A 162 -5.71 21.93 4.90
N SER A 163 -4.76 22.84 4.96
CA SER A 163 -4.85 24.11 5.75
C SER A 163 -5.98 25.02 5.29
N ASN A 164 -6.37 24.96 4.02
CA ASN A 164 -7.49 25.72 3.46
C ASN A 164 -8.85 25.09 3.75
N ASN A 165 -8.86 23.98 4.53
CA ASN A 165 -10.04 23.18 4.83
C ASN A 165 -10.66 22.49 3.61
N SER A 166 -9.89 22.38 2.51
CA SER A 166 -10.28 21.61 1.33
C SER A 166 -10.11 20.12 1.63
N THR A 167 -11.07 19.30 1.20
CA THR A 167 -11.00 17.85 1.41
C THR A 167 -10.05 17.24 0.40
N ILE A 168 -8.97 16.62 0.89
CA ILE A 168 -8.00 15.86 0.11
C ILE A 168 -8.62 14.51 -0.23
N PHE A 169 -9.02 13.75 0.79
CA PHE A 169 -9.78 12.54 0.59
C PHE A 169 -10.76 12.28 1.74
N SER A 170 -11.79 11.46 1.48
CA SER A 170 -12.80 11.11 2.46
C SER A 170 -13.42 9.77 2.17
N GLY A 171 -14.04 9.17 3.18
CA GLY A 171 -14.74 7.90 3.06
C GLY A 171 -15.81 7.70 4.14
N THR A 172 -16.71 6.76 3.84
CA THR A 172 -17.74 6.27 4.76
C THR A 172 -17.67 4.75 4.80
N SER A 173 -18.14 4.13 5.85
CA SER A 173 -18.29 2.67 5.95
C SER A 173 -19.74 2.26 6.00
#